data_2bfcf903ce165584016e1fa048a89901
#
_entry.id   2bfcf903ce165584016e1fa048a89901
#
_cell.length_a   1.000
_cell.length_b   1.000
_cell.length_c   1.000
_cell.angle_alpha   90.00
_cell.angle_beta   90.00
_cell.angle_gamma   90.00
#
_symmetry.space_group_name_H-M   'P 1'
#
loop_
_entity.id
_entity.type
_entity.pdbx_description
1 polymer ?
#
loop_
_entity_poly.entity_id
_entity_poly.type
_entity_poly.pdbx_seq_one_letter_code
_entity_poly.pdbx_strand_id
1 'polypeptide(L)'
;YPILPLRNTILFPNQIIPIYIGRQQSLDLINDISMLEKKYIVVVAQKDGAIENPTTDDIYKFGTLATVMKIFDMPDKSKSAIVQGLMRVKLEEVNQELPYFSGLVSRVKDMESNNIEIDEHIKLLRSSFSNIVDAAPYLNEDQMNALSNINNPSKIADKAISLLNIKTKEKQEILELTHVLNRLKKVNDVINKEEDLYPLAVTAVRRLEKLTSINKKISSETINSIKQLKDPSQIADNIASH
;
A
#
# COMPACT_ATOMS: atom_id res chain seq x y z
N TYR A 1 -7.19 -1.53 -21.58
CA TYR A 1 -6.92 -0.44 -20.64
C TYR A 1 -5.43 -0.11 -20.61
N PRO A 2 -5.06 1.21 -20.49
CA PRO A 2 -3.69 1.62 -20.13
C PRO A 2 -3.32 1.08 -18.75
N ILE A 3 -2.07 0.62 -18.59
CA ILE A 3 -1.58 -0.01 -17.35
C ILE A 3 -0.46 0.85 -16.79
N LEU A 4 -0.61 1.27 -15.53
CA LEU A 4 0.36 2.08 -14.80
C LEU A 4 1.05 1.24 -13.71
N PRO A 5 2.32 0.87 -13.89
CA PRO A 5 3.11 0.21 -12.85
C PRO A 5 3.53 1.19 -11.76
N LEU A 6 3.24 0.88 -10.49
CA LEU A 6 3.68 1.65 -9.34
C LEU A 6 4.86 0.97 -8.63
N ARG A 7 5.79 1.78 -8.13
CA ARG A 7 6.88 1.34 -7.26
C ARG A 7 6.43 1.34 -5.81
N ASN A 8 6.68 0.26 -5.10
CA ASN A 8 6.49 0.16 -3.65
C ASN A 8 5.10 0.61 -3.13
N THR A 9 4.09 0.55 -3.99
CA THR A 9 2.75 1.02 -3.66
C THR A 9 1.71 0.08 -4.25
N ILE A 10 0.72 -0.28 -3.45
CA ILE A 10 -0.48 -0.99 -3.87
C ILE A 10 -1.67 -0.05 -3.76
N LEU A 11 -2.48 0.01 -4.81
CA LEU A 11 -3.76 0.71 -4.78
C LEU A 11 -4.88 -0.31 -4.52
N PHE A 12 -5.60 -0.13 -3.42
CA PHE A 12 -6.77 -0.93 -3.11
C PHE A 12 -8.07 -0.32 -3.67
N PRO A 13 -9.12 -1.13 -3.93
CA PRO A 13 -10.45 -0.60 -4.25
C PRO A 13 -10.94 0.40 -3.20
N ASN A 14 -11.65 1.44 -3.64
CA ASN A 14 -12.16 2.55 -2.83
C ASN A 14 -11.09 3.44 -2.15
N GLN A 15 -9.82 3.21 -2.38
CA GLN A 15 -8.74 4.05 -1.91
C GLN A 15 -8.51 5.21 -2.88
N ILE A 16 -8.20 6.40 -2.33
CA ILE A 16 -7.77 7.57 -3.10
C ILE A 16 -6.34 7.89 -2.67
N ILE A 17 -5.43 7.91 -3.63
CA ILE A 17 -4.02 8.24 -3.38
C ILE A 17 -3.48 9.24 -4.40
N PRO A 18 -2.55 10.12 -3.99
CA PRO A 18 -1.70 10.82 -4.93
C PRO A 18 -0.61 9.88 -5.46
N ILE A 19 -0.33 9.93 -6.75
CA ILE A 19 0.77 9.22 -7.39
C ILE A 19 1.72 10.24 -8.03
N TYR A 20 3.03 10.06 -7.81
CA TYR A 20 4.05 10.80 -8.52
C TYR A 20 4.40 10.08 -9.83
N ILE A 21 4.49 10.84 -10.94
CA ILE A 21 4.67 10.34 -12.29
C ILE A 21 5.87 11.06 -12.90
N GLY A 22 7.02 10.37 -12.88
CA GLY A 22 8.29 10.92 -13.39
C GLY A 22 8.89 10.12 -14.55
N ARG A 23 8.49 8.84 -14.73
CA ARG A 23 8.97 8.01 -15.85
C ARG A 23 8.29 8.39 -17.16
N GLN A 24 9.04 8.42 -18.26
CA GLN A 24 8.54 8.83 -19.58
C GLN A 24 7.30 8.02 -20.00
N GLN A 25 7.34 6.69 -19.89
CA GLN A 25 6.19 5.84 -20.24
C GLN A 25 4.94 6.19 -19.41
N SER A 26 5.10 6.50 -18.13
CA SER A 26 3.98 6.89 -17.27
C SER A 26 3.48 8.30 -17.59
N LEU A 27 4.36 9.22 -18.01
CA LEU A 27 4.00 10.55 -18.49
C LEU A 27 3.21 10.47 -19.80
N ASP A 28 3.66 9.65 -20.74
CA ASP A 28 2.96 9.44 -22.01
C ASP A 28 1.57 8.88 -21.80
N LEU A 29 1.43 7.86 -20.92
CA LEU A 29 0.14 7.32 -20.51
C LEU A 29 -0.78 8.39 -19.95
N ILE A 30 -0.31 9.18 -18.99
CA ILE A 30 -1.13 10.22 -18.34
C ILE A 30 -1.50 11.34 -19.31
N ASN A 31 -0.61 11.70 -20.23
CA ASN A 31 -0.89 12.69 -21.27
C ASN A 31 -2.02 12.21 -22.18
N ASP A 32 -1.94 10.96 -22.66
CA ASP A 32 -2.94 10.39 -23.57
C ASP A 32 -4.33 10.32 -22.88
N ILE A 33 -4.38 9.78 -21.66
CA ILE A 33 -5.66 9.69 -20.94
C ILE A 33 -6.22 11.04 -20.51
N SER A 34 -5.37 12.07 -20.38
CA SER A 34 -5.82 13.42 -19.99
C SER A 34 -6.82 14.00 -20.99
N MET A 35 -6.70 13.60 -22.27
CA MET A 35 -7.56 14.03 -23.39
C MET A 35 -8.88 13.27 -23.44
N LEU A 36 -9.03 12.19 -22.68
CA LEU A 36 -10.23 11.36 -22.69
C LEU A 36 -11.27 11.88 -21.68
N GLU A 37 -12.54 11.72 -22.02
CA GLU A 37 -13.66 12.01 -21.10
C GLU A 37 -13.61 11.08 -19.88
N LYS A 38 -13.38 9.78 -20.12
CA LYS A 38 -13.25 8.77 -19.06
C LYS A 38 -11.80 8.36 -18.90
N LYS A 39 -11.20 8.77 -17.80
CA LYS A 39 -9.77 8.59 -17.49
C LYS A 39 -9.53 7.32 -16.67
N TYR A 40 -9.82 6.17 -17.27
CA TYR A 40 -9.61 4.87 -16.61
C TYR A 40 -8.22 4.32 -16.92
N ILE A 41 -7.58 3.81 -15.88
CA ILE A 41 -6.29 3.11 -15.94
C ILE A 41 -6.36 1.85 -15.08
N VAL A 42 -5.49 0.89 -15.37
CA VAL A 42 -5.21 -0.23 -14.47
C VAL A 42 -3.92 0.07 -13.74
N VAL A 43 -3.98 0.07 -12.43
CA VAL A 43 -2.81 0.26 -11.57
C VAL A 43 -2.36 -1.11 -11.07
N VAL A 44 -1.09 -1.44 -11.32
CA VAL A 44 -0.43 -2.66 -10.86
C VAL A 44 0.84 -2.29 -10.10
N ALA A 45 1.28 -3.15 -9.17
CA ALA A 45 2.56 -2.94 -8.52
C ALA A 45 3.70 -3.61 -9.30
N GLN A 46 4.90 -3.04 -9.20
CA GLN A 46 6.12 -3.72 -9.59
C GLN A 46 6.52 -4.74 -8.52
N LYS A 47 7.08 -5.87 -8.95
CA LYS A 47 7.64 -6.89 -8.06
C LYS A 47 8.89 -6.39 -7.35
N ASP A 48 9.73 -5.65 -8.08
CA ASP A 48 10.91 -4.97 -7.55
C ASP A 48 10.85 -3.48 -7.91
N GLY A 49 10.78 -2.64 -6.89
CA GLY A 49 10.74 -1.19 -7.05
C GLY A 49 12.07 -0.57 -7.53
N ALA A 50 13.18 -1.32 -7.50
CA ALA A 50 14.48 -0.85 -7.98
C ALA A 50 14.58 -0.83 -9.51
N ILE A 51 13.76 -1.63 -10.21
CA ILE A 51 13.77 -1.70 -11.68
C ILE A 51 13.19 -0.39 -12.25
N GLU A 52 14.02 0.33 -13.01
CA GLU A 52 13.60 1.60 -13.61
C GLU A 52 12.65 1.41 -14.79
N ASN A 53 12.96 0.47 -15.67
CA ASN A 53 12.18 0.16 -16.87
C ASN A 53 11.65 -1.27 -16.74
N PRO A 54 10.51 -1.48 -16.06
CA PRO A 54 9.94 -2.79 -15.86
C PRO A 54 9.43 -3.37 -17.19
N THR A 55 9.58 -4.67 -17.33
CA THR A 55 8.93 -5.48 -18.36
C THR A 55 7.61 -6.05 -17.85
N THR A 56 6.89 -6.79 -18.66
CA THR A 56 5.67 -7.48 -18.26
C THR A 56 5.91 -8.53 -17.17
N ASP A 57 7.11 -9.08 -17.08
CA ASP A 57 7.49 -10.05 -16.05
C ASP A 57 7.76 -9.40 -14.69
N ASP A 58 8.06 -8.11 -14.67
CA ASP A 58 8.39 -7.33 -13.47
C ASP A 58 7.17 -6.75 -12.74
N ILE A 59 5.97 -6.95 -13.29
CA ILE A 59 4.72 -6.46 -12.70
C ILE A 59 3.86 -7.60 -12.18
N TYR A 60 3.03 -7.29 -11.18
CA TYR A 60 2.03 -8.25 -10.69
C TYR A 60 0.84 -8.33 -11.64
N LYS A 61 0.23 -9.51 -11.70
CA LYS A 61 -0.95 -9.75 -12.55
C LYS A 61 -2.26 -9.25 -11.92
N PHE A 62 -2.31 -9.12 -10.60
CA PHE A 62 -3.46 -8.52 -9.93
C PHE A 62 -3.19 -7.05 -9.66
N GLY A 63 -4.21 -6.24 -9.92
CA GLY A 63 -4.17 -4.81 -9.71
C GLY A 63 -5.56 -4.24 -9.48
N THR A 64 -5.67 -2.94 -9.64
CA THR A 64 -6.91 -2.20 -9.42
C THR A 64 -7.23 -1.34 -10.63
N LEU A 65 -8.44 -1.51 -11.19
CA LEU A 65 -8.99 -0.53 -12.12
C LEU A 65 -9.24 0.76 -11.35
N ALA A 66 -8.77 1.86 -11.86
CA ALA A 66 -8.83 3.16 -11.22
C ALA A 66 -9.29 4.25 -12.18
N THR A 67 -9.82 5.33 -11.64
CA THR A 67 -10.06 6.57 -12.37
C THR A 67 -9.06 7.65 -11.93
N VAL A 68 -8.55 8.41 -12.90
CA VAL A 68 -7.72 9.58 -12.62
C VAL A 68 -8.63 10.78 -12.40
N MET A 69 -8.68 11.25 -11.15
CA MET A 69 -9.57 12.33 -10.73
C MET A 69 -9.01 13.72 -11.09
N LYS A 70 -7.70 13.90 -10.88
CA LYS A 70 -7.02 15.17 -11.11
C LYS A 70 -5.56 14.95 -11.44
N ILE A 71 -5.02 15.78 -12.32
CA ILE A 71 -3.62 15.79 -12.75
C ILE A 71 -3.05 17.16 -12.45
N PHE A 72 -1.83 17.22 -11.93
CA PHE A 72 -1.07 18.43 -11.65
C PHE A 72 0.27 18.36 -12.35
N ASP A 73 0.64 19.45 -13.03
CA ASP A 73 1.98 19.61 -13.58
C ASP A 73 2.92 20.11 -12.48
N MET A 74 4.11 19.49 -12.40
CA MET A 74 5.13 19.83 -11.43
C MET A 74 6.26 20.66 -12.09
N PRO A 75 6.98 21.51 -11.33
CA PRO A 75 8.03 22.37 -11.89
C PRO A 75 9.17 21.61 -12.57
N ASP A 76 9.45 20.38 -12.16
CA ASP A 76 10.48 19.48 -12.70
C ASP A 76 10.04 18.70 -13.95
N LYS A 77 8.94 19.10 -14.58
CA LYS A 77 8.29 18.43 -15.73
C LYS A 77 7.69 17.05 -15.41
N SER A 78 7.74 16.60 -14.18
CA SER A 78 6.95 15.45 -13.72
C SER A 78 5.48 15.84 -13.54
N LYS A 79 4.65 14.85 -13.25
CA LYS A 79 3.24 15.08 -12.91
C LYS A 79 2.90 14.42 -11.58
N SER A 80 1.88 14.94 -10.93
CA SER A 80 1.20 14.26 -9.84
C SER A 80 -0.25 14.01 -10.23
N ALA A 81 -0.76 12.83 -9.94
CA ALA A 81 -2.16 12.51 -10.23
C ALA A 81 -2.86 11.98 -8.98
N ILE A 82 -4.09 12.43 -8.74
CA ILE A 82 -4.96 11.83 -7.74
C ILE A 82 -5.75 10.74 -8.42
N VAL A 83 -5.61 9.50 -7.95
CA VAL A 83 -6.30 8.33 -8.49
C VAL A 83 -7.18 7.69 -7.45
N GLN A 84 -8.35 7.22 -7.90
CA GLN A 84 -9.30 6.47 -7.08
C GLN A 84 -9.40 5.03 -7.60
N GLY A 85 -9.12 4.07 -6.74
CA GLY A 85 -9.36 2.66 -6.99
C GLY A 85 -10.85 2.34 -7.06
N LEU A 86 -11.27 1.58 -8.07
CA LEU A 86 -12.66 1.22 -8.30
C LEU A 86 -12.94 -0.23 -7.96
N MET A 87 -12.18 -1.14 -8.56
CA MET A 87 -12.37 -2.58 -8.39
C MET A 87 -11.09 -3.37 -8.67
N ARG A 88 -11.00 -4.56 -8.09
CA ARG A 88 -9.93 -5.52 -8.40
C ARG A 88 -10.04 -6.00 -9.82
N VAL A 89 -8.91 -6.13 -10.48
CA VAL A 89 -8.77 -6.71 -11.81
C VAL A 89 -7.58 -7.64 -11.86
N LYS A 90 -7.66 -8.61 -12.77
CA LYS A 90 -6.54 -9.46 -13.14
C LYS A 90 -6.13 -9.16 -14.56
N LEU A 91 -4.85 -8.96 -14.76
CA LEU A 91 -4.23 -8.77 -16.06
C LEU A 91 -4.20 -10.13 -16.78
N GLU A 92 -4.90 -10.23 -17.90
CA GLU A 92 -4.96 -11.45 -18.70
C GLU A 92 -3.88 -11.43 -19.79
N GLU A 93 -3.72 -10.29 -20.45
CA GLU A 93 -2.76 -10.13 -21.54
C GLU A 93 -2.26 -8.68 -21.59
N VAL A 94 -0.97 -8.50 -21.83
CA VAL A 94 -0.38 -7.23 -22.22
C VAL A 94 -0.15 -7.29 -23.71
N ASN A 95 -0.86 -6.47 -24.45
CA ASN A 95 -0.81 -6.42 -25.93
C ASN A 95 -0.05 -5.22 -26.47
N GLN A 96 0.42 -4.34 -25.60
CA GLN A 96 1.29 -3.21 -25.92
C GLN A 96 2.24 -2.91 -24.75
N GLU A 97 3.51 -2.69 -25.05
CA GLU A 97 4.52 -2.28 -24.06
C GLU A 97 5.02 -0.84 -24.28
N LEU A 98 4.99 -0.34 -25.50
CA LEU A 98 5.41 1.02 -25.86
C LEU A 98 4.29 1.76 -26.57
N PRO A 99 4.12 3.09 -26.37
CA PRO A 99 4.91 3.96 -25.47
C PRO A 99 4.69 3.70 -23.98
N TYR A 100 3.62 2.99 -23.61
CA TYR A 100 3.29 2.52 -22.26
C TYR A 100 2.54 1.19 -22.34
N PHE A 101 2.44 0.49 -21.22
CA PHE A 101 1.71 -0.77 -21.17
C PHE A 101 0.22 -0.57 -21.40
N SER A 102 -0.36 -1.42 -22.23
CA SER A 102 -1.80 -1.59 -22.32
C SER A 102 -2.16 -3.07 -22.46
N GLY A 103 -3.36 -3.43 -22.04
CA GLY A 103 -3.75 -4.83 -22.04
C GLY A 103 -5.21 -5.10 -21.73
N LEU A 104 -5.54 -6.38 -21.78
CA LEU A 104 -6.84 -6.92 -21.39
C LEU A 104 -6.85 -7.30 -19.93
N VAL A 105 -7.92 -6.94 -19.24
CA VAL A 105 -8.13 -7.28 -17.84
C VAL A 105 -9.49 -7.90 -17.62
N SER A 106 -9.57 -8.83 -16.71
CA SER A 106 -10.82 -9.38 -16.20
C SER A 106 -11.17 -8.79 -14.85
N ARG A 107 -12.47 -8.60 -14.60
CA ARG A 107 -12.94 -8.19 -13.28
C ARG A 107 -12.80 -9.34 -12.30
N VAL A 108 -12.19 -9.09 -11.16
CA VAL A 108 -12.13 -10.02 -10.04
C VAL A 108 -13.26 -9.71 -9.07
N LYS A 109 -14.19 -10.66 -8.90
CA LYS A 109 -15.28 -10.54 -7.95
C LYS A 109 -14.86 -11.10 -6.60
N ASP A 110 -15.25 -10.40 -5.53
CA ASP A 110 -15.13 -10.95 -4.18
C ASP A 110 -16.06 -12.15 -4.02
N MET A 111 -15.55 -13.21 -3.40
CA MET A 111 -16.33 -14.37 -2.99
C MET A 111 -16.77 -14.13 -1.55
N GLU A 112 -18.05 -13.76 -1.39
CA GLU A 112 -18.65 -13.57 -0.08
C GLU A 112 -19.23 -14.90 0.41
N SER A 113 -19.01 -15.23 1.67
CA SER A 113 -19.73 -16.25 2.41
C SER A 113 -20.48 -15.55 3.53
N ASN A 114 -21.77 -15.71 3.61
CA ASN A 114 -22.54 -15.28 4.79
C ASN A 114 -22.14 -16.19 5.95
N ASN A 115 -21.29 -15.70 6.85
CA ASN A 115 -20.77 -16.51 7.93
C ASN A 115 -20.60 -15.66 9.19
N ILE A 116 -21.01 -16.22 10.33
CA ILE A 116 -20.78 -15.64 11.67
C ILE A 116 -19.29 -15.30 11.87
N GLU A 117 -18.39 -16.10 11.31
CA GLU A 117 -16.95 -15.86 11.36
C GLU A 117 -16.55 -14.52 10.75
N ILE A 118 -17.24 -14.01 9.73
CA ILE A 118 -16.95 -12.68 9.15
C ILE A 118 -17.14 -11.58 10.19
N ASP A 119 -18.24 -11.61 10.91
CA ASP A 119 -18.56 -10.61 11.93
C ASP A 119 -17.55 -10.65 13.11
N GLU A 120 -17.13 -11.86 13.49
CA GLU A 120 -16.10 -12.05 14.52
C GLU A 120 -14.76 -11.46 14.06
N HIS A 121 -14.34 -11.73 12.82
CA HIS A 121 -13.12 -11.19 12.27
C HIS A 121 -13.16 -9.67 12.05
N ILE A 122 -14.31 -9.08 11.75
CA ILE A 122 -14.48 -7.62 11.69
C ILE A 122 -14.34 -7.00 13.08
N LYS A 123 -14.95 -7.60 14.12
CA LYS A 123 -14.80 -7.13 15.50
C LYS A 123 -13.35 -7.20 15.97
N LEU A 124 -12.66 -8.31 15.70
CA LEU A 124 -11.25 -8.49 16.00
C LEU A 124 -10.40 -7.43 15.29
N LEU A 125 -10.62 -7.23 13.97
CA LEU A 125 -9.91 -6.24 13.19
C LEU A 125 -10.02 -4.83 13.77
N ARG A 126 -11.23 -4.42 14.16
CA ARG A 126 -11.45 -3.10 14.77
C ARG A 126 -10.74 -2.95 16.11
N SER A 127 -10.78 -4.00 16.97
CA SER A 127 -10.10 -3.99 18.26
C SER A 127 -8.58 -3.90 18.11
N SER A 128 -7.98 -4.79 17.33
CA SER A 128 -6.53 -4.81 17.11
C SER A 128 -6.05 -3.55 16.38
N PHE A 129 -6.84 -3.02 15.41
CA PHE A 129 -6.49 -1.77 14.74
C PHE A 129 -6.51 -0.56 15.68
N SER A 130 -7.43 -0.52 16.65
CA SER A 130 -7.43 0.51 17.70
C SER A 130 -6.13 0.49 18.51
N ASN A 131 -5.67 -0.70 18.91
CA ASN A 131 -4.42 -0.85 19.66
C ASN A 131 -3.19 -0.37 18.86
N ILE A 132 -3.17 -0.65 17.55
CA ILE A 132 -2.08 -0.16 16.69
C ILE A 132 -2.11 1.36 16.53
N VAL A 133 -3.28 1.99 16.43
CA VAL A 133 -3.41 3.45 16.32
C VAL A 133 -2.74 4.14 17.52
N ASP A 134 -2.85 3.57 18.71
CA ASP A 134 -2.21 4.10 19.90
C ASP A 134 -0.68 3.92 19.91
N ALA A 135 -0.18 2.89 19.21
CA ALA A 135 1.24 2.53 19.18
C ALA A 135 2.01 3.11 17.97
N ALA A 136 1.38 3.23 16.82
CA ALA A 136 2.02 3.59 15.56
C ALA A 136 1.90 5.09 15.28
N PRO A 137 3.02 5.84 15.23
CA PRO A 137 3.01 7.32 15.15
C PRO A 137 2.50 7.88 13.82
N TYR A 138 2.33 7.03 12.81
CA TYR A 138 1.80 7.42 11.50
C TYR A 138 0.29 7.19 11.36
N LEU A 139 -0.35 6.58 12.35
CA LEU A 139 -1.80 6.41 12.44
C LEU A 139 -2.41 7.45 13.38
N ASN A 140 -3.68 7.74 13.20
CA ASN A 140 -4.42 8.68 14.03
C ASN A 140 -5.90 8.27 14.20
N GLU A 141 -6.60 8.96 15.09
CA GLU A 141 -8.02 8.70 15.38
C GLU A 141 -8.94 8.88 14.18
N ASP A 142 -8.62 9.80 13.25
CA ASP A 142 -9.44 9.99 12.05
C ASP A 142 -9.45 8.76 11.15
N GLN A 143 -8.29 8.05 11.08
CA GLN A 143 -8.17 6.80 10.33
C GLN A 143 -8.96 5.67 11.00
N MET A 144 -8.95 5.61 12.34
CA MET A 144 -9.77 4.68 13.12
C MET A 144 -11.27 4.96 12.91
N ASN A 145 -11.68 6.22 12.98
CA ASN A 145 -13.06 6.63 12.75
C ASN A 145 -13.53 6.29 11.33
N ALA A 146 -12.67 6.52 10.32
CA ALA A 146 -12.95 6.14 8.95
C ALA A 146 -13.15 4.63 8.79
N LEU A 147 -12.36 3.81 9.51
CA LEU A 147 -12.48 2.35 9.50
C LEU A 147 -13.77 1.89 10.19
N SER A 148 -14.12 2.51 11.32
CA SER A 148 -15.29 2.16 12.13
C SER A 148 -16.61 2.35 11.39
N ASN A 149 -16.66 3.29 10.45
CA ASN A 149 -17.85 3.58 9.65
C ASN A 149 -18.05 2.62 8.45
N ILE A 150 -17.11 1.70 8.20
CA ILE A 150 -17.20 0.75 7.09
C ILE A 150 -17.86 -0.54 7.57
N ASN A 151 -19.02 -0.89 7.02
CA ASN A 151 -19.74 -2.12 7.35
C ASN A 151 -19.51 -3.27 6.36
N ASN A 152 -19.06 -2.96 5.15
CA ASN A 152 -18.80 -4.00 4.14
C ASN A 152 -17.49 -4.73 4.47
N PRO A 153 -17.50 -6.08 4.60
CA PRO A 153 -16.34 -6.88 5.02
C PRO A 153 -15.12 -6.74 4.12
N SER A 154 -15.35 -6.69 2.81
CA SER A 154 -14.27 -6.51 1.84
C SER A 154 -13.63 -5.12 1.95
N LYS A 155 -14.46 -4.08 2.06
CA LYS A 155 -13.99 -2.70 2.14
C LYS A 155 -13.23 -2.41 3.43
N ILE A 156 -13.67 -2.99 4.57
CA ILE A 156 -12.97 -2.77 5.85
C ILE A 156 -11.59 -3.44 5.84
N ALA A 157 -11.47 -4.65 5.29
CA ALA A 157 -10.18 -5.34 5.13
C ALA A 157 -9.22 -4.53 4.25
N ASP A 158 -9.70 -4.06 3.08
CA ASP A 158 -8.92 -3.26 2.15
C ASP A 158 -8.49 -1.92 2.76
N LYS A 159 -9.39 -1.26 3.48
CA LYS A 159 -9.08 0.00 4.15
C LYS A 159 -8.04 -0.19 5.25
N ALA A 160 -8.19 -1.17 6.12
CA ALA A 160 -7.25 -1.43 7.20
C ALA A 160 -5.84 -1.66 6.65
N ILE A 161 -5.68 -2.60 5.71
CA ILE A 161 -4.35 -2.92 5.17
C ILE A 161 -3.74 -1.77 4.38
N SER A 162 -4.55 -0.93 3.74
CA SER A 162 -4.07 0.24 3.00
C SER A 162 -3.40 1.28 3.90
N LEU A 163 -3.81 1.35 5.17
CA LEU A 163 -3.29 2.30 6.16
C LEU A 163 -1.99 1.84 6.82
N LEU A 164 -1.72 0.53 6.84
CA LEU A 164 -0.51 0.00 7.47
C LEU A 164 0.73 0.22 6.62
N ASN A 165 1.87 0.45 7.27
CA ASN A 165 3.17 0.63 6.62
C ASN A 165 3.95 -0.69 6.59
N ILE A 166 3.44 -1.64 5.83
CA ILE A 166 4.02 -2.99 5.63
C ILE A 166 4.59 -3.15 4.22
N LYS A 167 5.32 -4.24 3.99
CA LYS A 167 5.97 -4.52 2.70
C LYS A 167 4.94 -4.62 1.56
N THR A 168 5.30 -4.07 0.41
CA THR A 168 4.47 -4.11 -0.81
C THR A 168 4.02 -5.52 -1.17
N LYS A 169 4.90 -6.51 -1.01
CA LYS A 169 4.59 -7.91 -1.27
C LYS A 169 3.44 -8.42 -0.39
N GLU A 170 3.45 -8.11 0.91
CA GLU A 170 2.38 -8.51 1.84
C GLU A 170 1.05 -7.86 1.48
N LYS A 171 1.07 -6.57 1.10
CA LYS A 171 -0.14 -5.88 0.58
C LYS A 171 -0.65 -6.53 -0.71
N GLN A 172 0.25 -6.91 -1.62
CA GLN A 172 -0.10 -7.57 -2.86
C GLN A 172 -0.76 -8.93 -2.62
N GLU A 173 -0.20 -9.75 -1.73
CA GLU A 173 -0.80 -11.03 -1.34
C GLU A 173 -2.25 -10.86 -0.87
N ILE A 174 -2.54 -9.79 -0.11
CA ILE A 174 -3.90 -9.49 0.38
C ILE A 174 -4.80 -8.98 -0.76
N LEU A 175 -4.28 -8.16 -1.69
CA LEU A 175 -5.02 -7.73 -2.87
C LEU A 175 -5.47 -8.92 -3.73
N GLU A 176 -4.67 -9.99 -3.80
CA GLU A 176 -4.94 -11.19 -4.59
C GLU A 176 -5.97 -12.14 -3.95
N LEU A 177 -6.25 -12.00 -2.65
CA LEU A 177 -7.24 -12.83 -1.96
C LEU A 177 -8.66 -12.45 -2.38
N THR A 178 -9.33 -13.34 -3.10
CA THR A 178 -10.71 -13.16 -3.58
C THR A 178 -11.76 -13.54 -2.54
N HIS A 179 -11.46 -14.52 -1.68
CA HIS A 179 -12.34 -14.90 -0.57
C HIS A 179 -12.25 -13.87 0.56
N VAL A 180 -13.35 -13.19 0.85
CA VAL A 180 -13.41 -12.10 1.84
C VAL A 180 -13.01 -12.57 3.25
N LEU A 181 -13.47 -13.76 3.67
CA LEU A 181 -13.09 -14.31 4.98
C LEU A 181 -11.59 -14.57 5.08
N ASN A 182 -10.97 -15.16 4.04
CA ASN A 182 -9.52 -15.41 4.02
C ASN A 182 -8.74 -14.10 4.04
N ARG A 183 -9.24 -13.07 3.35
CA ARG A 183 -8.65 -11.74 3.37
C ARG A 183 -8.72 -11.12 4.76
N LEU A 184 -9.88 -11.18 5.44
CA LEU A 184 -10.03 -10.69 6.82
C LEU A 184 -9.11 -11.43 7.78
N LYS A 185 -9.00 -12.76 7.69
CA LYS A 185 -8.07 -13.56 8.50
C LYS A 185 -6.62 -13.09 8.28
N LYS A 186 -6.20 -12.98 7.02
CA LYS A 186 -4.84 -12.52 6.69
C LYS A 186 -4.56 -11.08 7.17
N VAL A 187 -5.53 -10.18 7.03
CA VAL A 187 -5.41 -8.80 7.53
C VAL A 187 -5.27 -8.78 9.05
N ASN A 188 -6.09 -9.57 9.78
CA ASN A 188 -5.96 -9.69 11.23
C ASN A 188 -4.59 -10.24 11.66
N ASP A 189 -4.06 -11.26 10.96
CA ASP A 189 -2.73 -11.79 11.25
C ASP A 189 -1.65 -10.72 11.09
N VAL A 190 -1.74 -9.90 10.03
CA VAL A 190 -0.80 -8.79 9.79
C VAL A 190 -0.94 -7.72 10.87
N ILE A 191 -2.17 -7.33 11.23
CA ILE A 191 -2.43 -6.33 12.27
C ILE A 191 -1.86 -6.79 13.62
N ASN A 192 -2.13 -8.03 14.02
CA ASN A 192 -1.62 -8.59 15.28
C ASN A 192 -0.08 -8.62 15.30
N LYS A 193 0.54 -9.00 14.17
CA LYS A 193 2.00 -8.95 14.04
C LYS A 193 2.56 -7.54 14.22
N GLU A 194 1.94 -6.52 13.62
CA GLU A 194 2.34 -5.13 13.77
C GLU A 194 2.10 -4.63 15.21
N GLU A 195 0.99 -5.01 15.82
CA GLU A 195 0.69 -4.70 17.24
C GLU A 195 1.80 -5.20 18.18
N ASP A 196 2.33 -6.40 17.94
CA ASP A 196 3.43 -6.96 18.73
C ASP A 196 4.78 -6.28 18.45
N LEU A 197 5.04 -5.91 17.19
CA LEU A 197 6.34 -5.38 16.77
C LEU A 197 6.57 -3.91 17.15
N TYR A 198 5.53 -3.07 17.13
CA TYR A 198 5.69 -1.64 17.42
C TYR A 198 6.25 -1.34 18.81
N PRO A 199 5.73 -1.91 19.91
CA PRO A 199 6.29 -1.69 21.24
C PRO A 199 7.75 -2.15 21.35
N LEU A 200 8.12 -3.23 20.66
CA LEU A 200 9.49 -3.74 20.63
C LEU A 200 10.42 -2.76 19.88
N ALA A 201 10.00 -2.25 18.73
CA ALA A 201 10.76 -1.26 17.96
C ALA A 201 11.00 0.03 18.77
N VAL A 202 9.96 0.57 19.39
CA VAL A 202 10.06 1.76 20.27
C VAL A 202 11.04 1.50 21.43
N THR A 203 10.98 0.32 22.05
CA THR A 203 11.88 -0.06 23.13
C THR A 203 13.32 -0.19 22.66
N ALA A 204 13.55 -0.76 21.47
CA ALA A 204 14.87 -0.91 20.87
C ALA A 204 15.51 0.46 20.57
N VAL A 205 14.75 1.39 19.98
CA VAL A 205 15.22 2.77 19.72
C VAL A 205 15.61 3.46 21.04
N ARG A 206 14.78 3.34 22.08
CA ARG A 206 15.07 3.94 23.39
C ARG A 206 16.32 3.34 24.05
N ARG A 207 16.57 2.04 23.88
CA ARG A 207 17.81 1.41 24.35
C ARG A 207 19.01 1.87 23.57
N LEU A 208 18.90 2.02 22.25
CA LEU A 208 19.98 2.56 21.40
C LEU A 208 20.36 3.99 21.83
N GLU A 209 19.40 4.85 22.14
CA GLU A 209 19.64 6.20 22.65
C GLU A 209 20.44 6.19 23.95
N LYS A 210 20.07 5.30 24.89
CA LYS A 210 20.83 5.16 26.15
C LYS A 210 22.25 4.69 25.91
N LEU A 211 22.46 3.73 25.00
CA LEU A 211 23.80 3.25 24.66
C LEU A 211 24.65 4.36 24.02
N THR A 212 24.06 5.18 23.17
CA THR A 212 24.75 6.30 22.52
C THR A 212 25.17 7.41 23.50
N SER A 213 24.37 7.65 24.54
CA SER A 213 24.72 8.58 25.59
C SER A 213 25.95 8.13 26.40
N ILE A 214 26.22 6.83 26.44
CA ILE A 214 27.34 6.21 27.15
C ILE A 214 28.54 6.02 26.20
N ASN A 215 28.30 5.64 24.95
CA ASN A 215 29.33 5.34 23.96
C ASN A 215 29.09 6.12 22.66
N LYS A 216 29.85 7.20 22.46
CA LYS A 216 29.70 8.16 21.36
C LYS A 216 30.04 7.60 19.95
N LYS A 217 30.02 6.30 19.73
CA LYS A 217 30.27 5.68 18.42
C LYS A 217 29.13 5.88 17.40
N ILE A 218 27.91 6.06 17.84
CA ILE A 218 26.75 6.28 16.98
C ILE A 218 26.40 7.77 17.03
N SER A 219 26.22 8.40 15.86
CA SER A 219 25.89 9.82 15.81
C SER A 219 24.44 10.10 16.18
N SER A 220 24.17 11.29 16.71
CA SER A 220 22.79 11.74 16.97
C SER A 220 21.94 11.81 15.69
N GLU A 221 22.57 12.06 14.54
CA GLU A 221 21.91 12.07 13.23
C GLU A 221 21.41 10.67 12.83
N THR A 222 22.22 9.63 13.08
CA THR A 222 21.82 8.23 12.85
C THR A 222 20.60 7.86 13.69
N ILE A 223 20.57 8.24 14.97
CA ILE A 223 19.42 7.98 15.83
C ILE A 223 18.16 8.71 15.33
N ASN A 224 18.30 9.98 14.95
CA ASN A 224 17.17 10.75 14.42
C ASN A 224 16.64 10.15 13.10
N SER A 225 17.52 9.65 12.24
CA SER A 225 17.12 8.94 11.03
C SER A 225 16.34 7.65 11.34
N ILE A 226 16.80 6.85 12.30
CA ILE A 226 16.11 5.63 12.74
C ILE A 226 14.74 5.94 13.35
N LYS A 227 14.61 7.03 14.13
CA LYS A 227 13.33 7.49 14.69
C LYS A 227 12.30 7.89 13.64
N GLN A 228 12.74 8.33 12.47
CA GLN A 228 11.84 8.71 11.37
C GLN A 228 11.33 7.52 10.59
N LEU A 229 11.91 6.33 10.77
CA LEU A 229 11.43 5.10 10.16
C LEU A 229 10.07 4.71 10.76
N LYS A 230 9.17 4.28 9.90
CA LYS A 230 7.79 3.91 10.26
C LYS A 230 7.56 2.40 10.31
N ASP A 231 8.45 1.64 9.67
CA ASP A 231 8.39 0.19 9.62
C ASP A 231 9.27 -0.42 10.73
N PRO A 232 8.70 -1.19 11.68
CA PRO A 232 9.45 -1.85 12.75
C PRO A 232 10.59 -2.73 12.25
N SER A 233 10.43 -3.40 11.10
CA SER A 233 11.47 -4.23 10.49
C SER A 233 12.64 -3.37 10.02
N GLN A 234 12.39 -2.23 9.40
CA GLN A 234 13.45 -1.28 8.99
C GLN A 234 14.17 -0.68 10.19
N ILE A 235 13.44 -0.39 11.27
CA ILE A 235 14.04 0.08 12.54
C ILE A 235 15.00 -0.98 13.06
N ALA A 236 14.58 -2.25 13.12
CA ALA A 236 15.42 -3.34 13.60
C ALA A 236 16.66 -3.55 12.73
N ASP A 237 16.51 -3.56 11.39
CA ASP A 237 17.62 -3.73 10.45
C ASP A 237 18.64 -2.58 10.56
N ASN A 238 18.16 -1.34 10.70
CA ASN A 238 19.04 -0.18 10.89
C ASN A 238 19.78 -0.22 12.24
N ILE A 239 19.11 -0.64 13.33
CA ILE A 239 19.75 -0.81 14.63
C ILE A 239 20.83 -1.90 14.56
N ALA A 240 20.58 -3.00 13.86
CA ALA A 240 21.51 -4.12 13.75
C ALA A 240 22.74 -3.80 12.88
N SER A 241 22.67 -2.79 12.01
CA SER A 241 23.78 -2.38 11.13
C SER A 241 24.79 -1.43 11.80
N HIS A 242 24.53 -0.96 13.01
CA HIS A 242 25.32 -0.01 13.79
C HIS A 242 25.81 -0.57 15.10
#